data_1bd3a0d0e461087136bfe233bf09dcc0
#
_entry.id   1bd3a0d0e461087136bfe233bf09dcc0
#
_cell.length_a   1.000
_cell.length_b   1.000
_cell.length_c   1.000
_cell.angle_alpha   90.00
_cell.angle_beta   90.00
_cell.angle_gamma   90.00
#
_symmetry.space_group_name_H-M   'P 1'
#
loop_
_entity.id
_entity.type
_entity.pdbx_description
1 polymer ?
#
loop_
_entity_poly.entity_id
_entity_poly.type
_entity_poly.pdbx_seq_one_letter_code
_entity_poly.pdbx_strand_id
1 'polypeptide(L)'
;MNLFSISRTPHALCLALGMAAFPALAIDSIPLDQLRPGLWKVERKIEKLDLSPVEHETRNSEYCASPKKEITRTLRVASFLCKSGVKTLSDNQFEIKATCKLPGISGTNTTLITIVNPDQYSAEVETIGTKFGEKQHRKEVISAVRAGDCKE
;
A
#
# COMPACT_ATOMS: atom_id res chain seq x y z
N MET A 1 0.24 4.74 -79.31
CA MET A 1 0.50 3.53 -78.49
C MET A 1 1.22 4.01 -77.21
N ASN A 2 0.50 4.27 -76.20
CA ASN A 2 1.00 4.81 -74.91
C ASN A 2 0.67 3.84 -73.80
N LEU A 3 1.69 3.27 -73.19
CA LEU A 3 1.59 2.38 -72.02
C LEU A 3 1.52 3.22 -70.78
N PHE A 4 0.38 3.14 -70.07
CA PHE A 4 0.19 3.73 -68.73
C PHE A 4 0.88 2.86 -67.67
N SER A 5 1.94 3.44 -67.05
CA SER A 5 2.60 2.86 -65.89
C SER A 5 1.85 3.25 -64.62
N ILE A 6 1.24 2.28 -63.94
CA ILE A 6 0.54 2.47 -62.66
C ILE A 6 1.54 2.24 -61.53
N SER A 7 1.99 3.32 -60.92
CA SER A 7 2.79 3.28 -59.70
C SER A 7 1.91 2.92 -58.50
N ARG A 8 2.13 1.73 -57.91
CA ARG A 8 1.51 1.30 -56.65
C ARG A 8 2.42 1.73 -55.48
N THR A 9 2.04 2.74 -54.75
CA THR A 9 2.63 3.09 -53.46
C THR A 9 2.02 2.22 -52.36
N PRO A 10 2.83 1.48 -51.57
CA PRO A 10 2.32 0.77 -50.39
C PRO A 10 2.14 1.78 -49.26
N HIS A 11 0.90 1.99 -48.84
CA HIS A 11 0.59 2.69 -47.61
C HIS A 11 1.00 1.81 -46.42
N ALA A 12 2.14 2.12 -45.80
CA ALA A 12 2.55 1.57 -44.53
C ALA A 12 1.66 2.14 -43.43
N LEU A 13 0.69 1.35 -43.03
CA LEU A 13 -0.19 1.64 -41.88
C LEU A 13 0.63 1.42 -40.60
N CYS A 14 1.26 2.46 -40.07
CA CYS A 14 1.87 2.45 -38.74
C CYS A 14 0.78 2.37 -37.69
N LEU A 15 0.49 1.16 -37.23
CA LEU A 15 -0.26 0.93 -35.98
C LEU A 15 0.61 1.41 -34.81
N ALA A 16 0.39 2.64 -34.36
CA ALA A 16 0.92 3.13 -33.10
C ALA A 16 0.18 2.39 -31.97
N LEU A 17 0.77 1.29 -31.48
CA LEU A 17 0.37 0.72 -30.20
C LEU A 17 0.69 1.75 -29.13
N GLY A 18 -0.33 2.48 -28.70
CA GLY A 18 -0.28 3.30 -27.49
C GLY A 18 0.02 2.42 -26.29
N MET A 19 1.28 2.36 -25.87
CA MET A 19 1.65 1.82 -24.57
C MET A 19 0.99 2.73 -23.53
N ALA A 20 -0.14 2.28 -22.98
CA ALA A 20 -0.69 2.86 -21.76
C ALA A 20 0.38 2.65 -20.67
N ALA A 21 1.12 3.71 -20.36
CA ALA A 21 2.02 3.74 -19.22
C ALA A 21 1.12 3.60 -17.98
N PHE A 22 1.06 2.40 -17.41
CA PHE A 22 0.49 2.22 -16.08
C PHE A 22 1.36 3.08 -15.13
N PRO A 23 0.76 3.95 -14.30
CA PRO A 23 1.53 4.69 -13.31
C PRO A 23 2.23 3.65 -12.43
N ALA A 24 3.56 3.64 -12.48
CA ALA A 24 4.36 2.86 -11.54
C ALA A 24 3.93 3.29 -10.14
N LEU A 25 3.42 2.34 -9.37
CA LEU A 25 2.99 2.61 -8.00
C LEU A 25 4.19 3.16 -7.26
N ALA A 26 4.04 4.33 -6.65
CA ALA A 26 5.08 5.00 -5.86
C ALA A 26 5.47 4.24 -4.56
N ILE A 27 5.17 2.93 -4.51
CA ILE A 27 5.53 2.02 -3.40
C ILE A 27 7.05 1.94 -3.25
N ASP A 28 7.80 2.03 -4.35
CA ASP A 28 9.26 2.00 -4.35
C ASP A 28 9.89 3.26 -3.74
N SER A 29 9.08 4.30 -3.47
CA SER A 29 9.56 5.52 -2.79
C SER A 29 9.74 5.35 -1.28
N ILE A 30 9.20 4.28 -0.68
CA ILE A 30 9.38 3.98 0.75
C ILE A 30 10.64 3.12 0.90
N PRO A 31 11.66 3.55 1.65
CA PRO A 31 12.94 2.84 1.78
C PRO A 31 12.83 1.61 2.71
N LEU A 32 11.90 0.72 2.42
CA LEU A 32 11.64 -0.50 3.20
C LEU A 32 12.84 -1.48 3.19
N ASP A 33 13.79 -1.29 2.27
CA ASP A 33 15.05 -2.06 2.24
C ASP A 33 15.91 -1.84 3.47
N GLN A 34 15.72 -0.75 4.19
CA GLN A 34 16.42 -0.47 5.43
C GLN A 34 15.99 -1.41 6.57
N LEU A 35 14.75 -1.95 6.51
CA LEU A 35 14.23 -2.82 7.56
C LEU A 35 14.78 -4.24 7.41
N ARG A 36 15.48 -4.72 8.41
CA ARG A 36 16.10 -6.05 8.42
C ARG A 36 15.07 -7.15 8.60
N PRO A 37 15.17 -8.28 7.89
CA PRO A 37 14.36 -9.47 8.19
C PRO A 37 14.77 -10.06 9.54
N GLY A 38 13.89 -10.82 10.19
CA GLY A 38 14.15 -11.47 11.45
C GLY A 38 12.90 -11.73 12.29
N LEU A 39 13.11 -12.00 13.57
CA LEU A 39 12.04 -12.15 14.54
C LEU A 39 11.58 -10.76 14.99
N TRP A 40 10.30 -10.45 14.74
CA TRP A 40 9.70 -9.17 15.05
C TRP A 40 8.64 -9.29 16.14
N LYS A 41 8.69 -8.38 17.10
CA LYS A 41 7.66 -8.16 18.11
C LYS A 41 6.82 -6.98 17.67
N VAL A 42 5.51 -7.20 17.56
CA VAL A 42 4.55 -6.20 17.08
C VAL A 42 3.46 -6.01 18.11
N GLU A 43 3.32 -4.78 18.60
CA GLU A 43 2.19 -4.33 19.40
C GLU A 43 1.25 -3.53 18.52
N ARG A 44 -0.05 -3.80 18.63
CA ARG A 44 -1.12 -3.06 17.96
C ARG A 44 -2.12 -2.57 18.98
N LYS A 45 -2.30 -1.25 19.07
CA LYS A 45 -3.35 -0.60 19.87
C LYS A 45 -4.42 -0.13 18.92
N ILE A 46 -5.64 -0.60 19.13
CA ILE A 46 -6.77 -0.41 18.24
C ILE A 46 -7.86 0.32 18.98
N GLU A 47 -8.42 1.37 18.38
CA GLU A 47 -9.57 2.11 18.88
C GLU A 47 -10.70 2.03 17.86
N LYS A 48 -11.88 1.56 18.28
CA LYS A 48 -13.10 1.54 17.47
C LYS A 48 -13.96 2.74 17.86
N LEU A 49 -13.86 3.80 17.07
CA LEU A 49 -14.48 5.10 17.35
C LEU A 49 -15.93 5.18 16.88
N ASP A 50 -16.39 4.22 16.10
CA ASP A 50 -17.77 4.05 15.66
C ASP A 50 -18.67 3.43 16.73
N LEU A 51 -18.10 2.94 17.84
CA LEU A 51 -18.81 2.36 18.96
C LEU A 51 -19.01 3.38 20.12
N SER A 52 -20.05 3.18 20.91
CA SER A 52 -20.32 3.97 22.12
C SER A 52 -20.67 3.02 23.28
N PRO A 53 -19.80 2.90 24.30
CA PRO A 53 -18.50 3.58 24.46
C PRO A 53 -17.45 3.14 23.42
N VAL A 54 -16.41 3.96 23.24
CA VAL A 54 -15.25 3.63 22.39
C VAL A 54 -14.59 2.35 22.92
N GLU A 55 -14.35 1.41 22.05
CA GLU A 55 -13.70 0.15 22.39
C GLU A 55 -12.19 0.23 22.10
N HIS A 56 -11.39 -0.19 23.08
CA HIS A 56 -9.93 -0.26 22.98
C HIS A 56 -9.47 -1.71 23.04
N GLU A 57 -8.57 -2.09 22.14
CA GLU A 57 -7.99 -3.43 22.07
C GLU A 57 -6.48 -3.33 21.90
N THR A 58 -5.72 -4.15 22.63
CA THR A 58 -4.29 -4.30 22.43
C THR A 58 -3.98 -5.74 22.00
N ARG A 59 -3.24 -5.89 20.90
CA ARG A 59 -2.78 -7.19 20.40
C ARG A 59 -1.26 -7.20 20.33
N ASN A 60 -0.66 -8.24 20.88
CA ASN A 60 0.77 -8.50 20.77
C ASN A 60 1.01 -9.75 19.93
N SER A 61 2.00 -9.69 19.07
CA SER A 61 2.42 -10.83 18.25
C SER A 61 3.93 -10.85 18.10
N GLU A 62 4.48 -12.05 17.95
CA GLU A 62 5.89 -12.28 17.69
C GLU A 62 6.00 -13.32 16.58
N TYR A 63 6.70 -12.97 15.50
CA TYR A 63 6.82 -13.83 14.33
C TYR A 63 8.03 -13.47 13.46
N CYS A 64 8.50 -14.44 12.72
CA CYS A 64 9.55 -14.24 11.72
C CYS A 64 9.01 -13.57 10.48
N ALA A 65 9.59 -12.43 10.13
CA ALA A 65 9.11 -11.58 9.06
C ALA A 65 10.23 -10.90 8.27
N SER A 66 9.88 -10.52 7.06
CA SER A 66 10.55 -9.48 6.29
C SER A 66 9.57 -8.33 6.12
N PRO A 67 9.67 -7.24 6.93
CA PRO A 67 8.73 -6.12 6.86
C PRO A 67 8.57 -5.55 5.46
N LYS A 68 9.67 -5.46 4.69
CA LYS A 68 9.61 -5.06 3.28
C LYS A 68 8.63 -5.91 2.49
N LYS A 69 8.73 -7.24 2.57
CA LYS A 69 7.86 -8.15 1.79
C LYS A 69 6.41 -8.02 2.21
N GLU A 70 6.14 -7.92 3.52
CA GLU A 70 4.79 -7.83 4.07
C GLU A 70 4.11 -6.50 3.71
N ILE A 71 4.80 -5.38 3.96
CA ILE A 71 4.28 -4.05 3.65
C ILE A 71 4.06 -3.92 2.14
N THR A 72 5.04 -4.31 1.31
CA THR A 72 4.90 -4.26 -0.15
C THR A 72 3.73 -5.12 -0.65
N ARG A 73 3.55 -6.33 -0.10
CA ARG A 73 2.42 -7.20 -0.45
C ARG A 73 1.08 -6.55 -0.11
N THR A 74 0.96 -5.99 1.09
CA THR A 74 -0.26 -5.31 1.55
C THR A 74 -0.59 -4.12 0.66
N LEU A 75 0.40 -3.29 0.32
CA LEU A 75 0.23 -2.14 -0.56
C LEU A 75 -0.16 -2.53 -1.98
N ARG A 76 0.41 -3.60 -2.54
CA ARG A 76 0.03 -4.12 -3.86
C ARG A 76 -1.43 -4.58 -3.89
N VAL A 77 -1.87 -5.31 -2.87
CA VAL A 77 -3.28 -5.73 -2.78
C VAL A 77 -4.20 -4.51 -2.66
N ALA A 78 -3.85 -3.56 -1.79
CA ALA A 78 -4.62 -2.33 -1.64
C ALA A 78 -4.70 -1.53 -2.94
N SER A 79 -3.60 -1.41 -3.69
CA SER A 79 -3.57 -0.67 -4.95
C SER A 79 -4.32 -1.36 -6.10
N PHE A 80 -4.46 -2.69 -6.05
CA PHE A 80 -5.28 -3.42 -7.01
C PHE A 80 -6.79 -3.21 -6.76
N LEU A 81 -7.20 -3.13 -5.50
CA LEU A 81 -8.60 -3.02 -5.09
C LEU A 81 -9.08 -1.57 -4.91
N CYS A 82 -8.18 -0.63 -4.63
CA CYS A 82 -8.48 0.73 -4.22
C CYS A 82 -7.59 1.72 -4.97
N LYS A 83 -8.07 2.95 -5.13
CA LYS A 83 -7.21 4.04 -5.59
C LYS A 83 -6.25 4.40 -4.45
N SER A 84 -4.97 4.19 -4.64
CA SER A 84 -3.95 4.43 -3.62
C SER A 84 -2.85 5.37 -4.10
N GLY A 85 -2.19 6.03 -3.15
CA GLY A 85 -1.01 6.87 -3.39
C GLY A 85 -0.10 6.89 -2.17
N VAL A 86 1.17 7.18 -2.40
CA VAL A 86 2.21 7.34 -1.38
C VAL A 86 2.74 8.75 -1.45
N LYS A 87 2.93 9.38 -0.29
CA LYS A 87 3.53 10.70 -0.14
C LYS A 87 4.66 10.62 0.87
N THR A 88 5.86 11.02 0.48
CA THR A 88 6.99 11.21 1.40
C THR A 88 6.78 12.52 2.16
N LEU A 89 6.80 12.45 3.49
CA LEU A 89 6.68 13.60 4.38
C LEU A 89 8.04 14.06 4.88
N SER A 90 8.96 13.12 5.12
CA SER A 90 10.37 13.34 5.49
C SER A 90 11.20 12.12 5.07
N ASP A 91 12.49 12.11 5.38
CA ASP A 91 13.41 11.02 5.04
C ASP A 91 13.00 9.67 5.65
N ASN A 92 12.23 9.69 6.75
CA ASN A 92 11.81 8.51 7.47
C ASN A 92 10.30 8.38 7.68
N GLN A 93 9.48 9.31 7.13
CA GLN A 93 8.02 9.31 7.26
C GLN A 93 7.32 9.30 5.91
N PHE A 94 6.36 8.40 5.77
CA PHE A 94 5.63 8.13 4.54
C PHE A 94 4.14 7.99 4.82
N GLU A 95 3.33 8.80 4.15
CA GLU A 95 1.87 8.67 4.19
C GLU A 95 1.40 7.85 3.01
N ILE A 96 0.56 6.86 3.29
CA ILE A 96 -0.13 6.04 2.30
C ILE A 96 -1.63 6.30 2.45
N LYS A 97 -2.28 6.71 1.38
CA LYS A 97 -3.72 6.90 1.35
C LYS A 97 -4.35 5.98 0.33
N ALA A 98 -5.33 5.19 0.76
CA ALA A 98 -6.09 4.30 -0.10
C ALA A 98 -7.59 4.61 0.02
N THR A 99 -8.27 4.83 -1.10
CA THR A 99 -9.72 5.04 -1.17
C THR A 99 -10.35 3.89 -1.94
N CYS A 100 -11.20 3.14 -1.27
CA CYS A 100 -11.86 1.96 -1.78
C CYS A 100 -13.33 2.25 -2.10
N LYS A 101 -13.80 1.72 -3.23
CA LYS A 101 -15.21 1.71 -3.63
C LYS A 101 -15.52 0.35 -4.23
N LEU A 102 -15.83 -0.62 -3.37
CA LEU A 102 -16.16 -2.00 -3.72
C LEU A 102 -17.61 -2.28 -3.33
N PRO A 103 -18.27 -3.29 -3.93
CA PRO A 103 -19.60 -3.73 -3.48
C PRO A 103 -19.60 -4.02 -1.97
N GLY A 104 -20.44 -3.30 -1.23
CA GLY A 104 -20.56 -3.45 0.24
C GLY A 104 -19.43 -2.84 1.06
N ILE A 105 -18.37 -2.30 0.46
CA ILE A 105 -17.24 -1.70 1.18
C ILE A 105 -16.86 -0.37 0.53
N SER A 106 -16.93 0.71 1.29
CA SER A 106 -16.43 2.00 0.82
C SER A 106 -15.73 2.75 1.95
N GLY A 107 -14.68 3.51 1.63
CA GLY A 107 -13.99 4.28 2.64
C GLY A 107 -12.57 4.67 2.26
N THR A 108 -11.91 5.30 3.21
CA THR A 108 -10.52 5.73 3.11
C THR A 108 -9.71 5.13 4.26
N ASN A 109 -8.55 4.61 3.91
CA ASN A 109 -7.50 4.22 4.86
C ASN A 109 -6.32 5.17 4.67
N THR A 110 -5.87 5.78 5.76
CA THR A 110 -4.67 6.60 5.80
C THR A 110 -3.69 5.92 6.74
N THR A 111 -2.49 5.65 6.26
CA THR A 111 -1.42 5.01 7.02
C THR A 111 -0.19 5.91 7.01
N LEU A 112 0.28 6.31 8.19
CA LEU A 112 1.55 7.00 8.38
C LEU A 112 2.59 5.99 8.87
N ILE A 113 3.61 5.72 8.08
CA ILE A 113 4.74 4.85 8.45
C ILE A 113 5.92 5.72 8.84
N THR A 114 6.52 5.43 9.99
CA THR A 114 7.77 6.03 10.45
C THR A 114 8.83 4.94 10.63
N ILE A 115 9.90 4.98 9.86
CA ILE A 115 11.06 4.09 9.99
C ILE A 115 12.04 4.75 10.97
N VAL A 116 12.16 4.19 12.17
CA VAL A 116 13.03 4.74 13.23
C VAL A 116 14.48 4.36 12.99
N ASN A 117 14.71 3.08 12.66
CA ASN A 117 16.02 2.51 12.34
C ASN A 117 15.81 1.13 11.66
N PRO A 118 16.87 0.40 11.24
CA PRO A 118 16.72 -0.89 10.58
C PRO A 118 15.99 -1.98 11.39
N ASP A 119 15.87 -1.80 12.70
CA ASP A 119 15.24 -2.76 13.62
C ASP A 119 13.95 -2.24 14.26
N GLN A 120 13.47 -1.07 13.84
CA GLN A 120 12.30 -0.47 14.45
C GLN A 120 11.52 0.39 13.46
N TYR A 121 10.20 0.17 13.39
CA TYR A 121 9.27 1.06 12.72
C TYR A 121 7.97 1.19 13.51
N SER A 122 7.21 2.22 13.22
CA SER A 122 5.83 2.39 13.68
C SER A 122 4.92 2.71 12.51
N ALA A 123 3.63 2.44 12.69
CA ALA A 123 2.60 2.89 11.77
C ALA A 123 1.37 3.36 12.53
N GLU A 124 0.80 4.48 12.08
CA GLU A 124 -0.49 4.96 12.52
C GLU A 124 -1.48 4.78 11.38
N VAL A 125 -2.57 4.08 11.63
CA VAL A 125 -3.56 3.73 10.61
C VAL A 125 -4.91 4.30 11.03
N GLU A 126 -5.54 5.08 10.16
CA GLU A 126 -6.91 5.52 10.34
C GLU A 126 -7.77 5.01 9.19
N THR A 127 -8.87 4.34 9.53
CA THR A 127 -9.84 3.82 8.57
C THR A 127 -11.20 4.44 8.84
N ILE A 128 -11.77 5.11 7.83
CA ILE A 128 -13.11 5.70 7.88
C ILE A 128 -13.90 5.21 6.67
N GLY A 129 -15.09 4.69 6.90
CA GLY A 129 -15.92 4.21 5.80
C GLY A 129 -17.17 3.46 6.21
N THR A 130 -17.63 2.58 5.33
CA THR A 130 -18.76 1.67 5.58
C THR A 130 -18.40 0.27 5.13
N LYS A 131 -18.90 -0.73 5.86
CA LYS A 131 -18.78 -2.15 5.52
C LYS A 131 -20.16 -2.79 5.66
N PHE A 132 -20.75 -3.21 4.53
CA PHE A 132 -22.13 -3.76 4.46
C PHE A 132 -23.19 -2.87 5.13
N GLY A 133 -23.06 -1.54 4.96
CA GLY A 133 -23.98 -0.55 5.53
C GLY A 133 -23.62 -0.05 6.92
N GLU A 134 -22.73 -0.75 7.63
CA GLU A 134 -22.25 -0.34 8.96
C GLU A 134 -21.13 0.69 8.86
N LYS A 135 -21.22 1.75 9.63
CA LYS A 135 -20.15 2.75 9.72
C LYS A 135 -18.93 2.13 10.39
N GLN A 136 -17.76 2.50 9.91
CA GLN A 136 -16.47 2.08 10.46
C GLN A 136 -15.59 3.31 10.66
N HIS A 137 -15.16 3.54 11.89
CA HIS A 137 -14.13 4.52 12.21
C HIS A 137 -13.15 3.89 13.19
N ARG A 138 -11.98 3.54 12.72
CA ARG A 138 -10.98 2.81 13.48
C ARG A 138 -9.63 3.52 13.38
N LYS A 139 -8.98 3.67 14.52
CA LYS A 139 -7.57 4.06 14.62
C LYS A 139 -6.75 2.88 15.12
N GLU A 140 -5.53 2.76 14.61
CA GLU A 140 -4.61 1.71 15.02
C GLU A 140 -3.19 2.29 15.09
N VAL A 141 -2.51 2.07 16.21
CA VAL A 141 -1.10 2.38 16.37
C VAL A 141 -0.33 1.07 16.44
N ILE A 142 0.63 0.91 15.54
CA ILE A 142 1.47 -0.27 15.41
C ILE A 142 2.88 0.13 15.81
N SER A 143 3.46 -0.61 16.76
CA SER A 143 4.86 -0.51 17.13
C SER A 143 5.55 -1.84 16.84
N ALA A 144 6.60 -1.84 16.04
CA ALA A 144 7.30 -3.04 15.62
C ALA A 144 8.80 -2.93 15.91
N VAL A 145 9.33 -3.91 16.63
CA VAL A 145 10.74 -3.97 17.02
C VAL A 145 11.30 -5.35 16.69
N ARG A 146 12.45 -5.38 16.04
CA ARG A 146 13.16 -6.62 15.75
C ARG A 146 13.83 -7.15 17.02
N ALA A 147 13.53 -8.39 17.38
CA ALA A 147 14.04 -9.06 18.58
C ALA A 147 15.28 -9.94 18.32
N GLY A 148 15.60 -10.18 17.05
CA GLY A 148 16.74 -11.02 16.66
C GLY A 148 16.56 -11.70 15.31
N ASP A 149 17.35 -12.73 15.07
CA ASP A 149 17.23 -13.56 13.88
C ASP A 149 16.15 -14.64 14.08
N CYS A 150 15.59 -15.12 12.97
CA CYS A 150 14.70 -16.27 13.01
C CYS A 150 15.49 -17.53 13.43
N LYS A 151 14.92 -18.34 14.30
CA LYS A 151 15.45 -19.70 14.56
C LYS A 151 15.08 -20.58 13.37
N GLU A 152 16.03 -21.31 12.88
CA GLU A 152 15.83 -22.38 11.89
C GLU A 152 15.01 -23.54 12.49
#